data_d25497b26757ca6aa6c384b0d0bb2e67
#
_entry.id   d25497b26757ca6aa6c384b0d0bb2e67
#
_cell.length_a   1.000
_cell.length_b   1.000
_cell.length_c   1.000
_cell.angle_alpha   90.00
_cell.angle_beta   90.00
_cell.angle_gamma   90.00
#
_symmetry.space_group_name_H-M   'P 1'
#
loop_
_entity.id
_entity.type
_entity.pdbx_description
1 polymer ?
#
loop_
_entity_poly.entity_id
_entity_poly.type
_entity_poly.pdbx_seq_one_letter_code
_entity_poly.pdbx_strand_id
1 'polypeptide(L)'
;MGTQVNEQIPEALTPRVEAAVAWFNKSADAAGDTFKVTGILDADSALEGSEELKLILCGGDRCEQRTFRVSGEGPNFLVKQADPMPAAPGKPQAELDPPPGARLGWLDTVMAQHAFVVLLFYRGFW
;
A
#
# COMPACT_ATOMS: atom_id res chain seq x y z
N MET A 1 9.92 -8.57 -12.43
CA MET A 1 10.17 -8.88 -11.00
C MET A 1 8.95 -8.45 -10.20
N GLY A 2 8.44 -9.34 -9.39
CA GLY A 2 7.33 -9.02 -8.51
C GLY A 2 7.79 -8.14 -7.36
N THR A 3 6.91 -7.25 -6.91
CA THR A 3 7.10 -6.49 -5.67
C THR A 3 7.16 -7.46 -4.50
N GLN A 4 8.24 -7.42 -3.74
CA GLN A 4 8.41 -8.27 -2.59
C GLN A 4 7.94 -7.54 -1.32
N VAL A 5 7.01 -8.15 -0.62
CA VAL A 5 6.52 -7.64 0.67
C VAL A 5 7.23 -8.38 1.79
N ASN A 6 7.84 -7.63 2.69
CA ASN A 6 8.42 -8.15 3.91
C ASN A 6 7.57 -7.69 5.11
N GLU A 7 7.08 -8.63 5.88
CA GLU A 7 6.34 -8.34 7.12
C GLU A 7 7.29 -7.94 8.27
N GLN A 8 8.55 -8.36 8.17
CA GLN A 8 9.57 -7.97 9.11
C GLN A 8 10.38 -6.79 8.57
N ILE A 9 10.43 -5.72 9.33
CA ILE A 9 11.22 -4.56 8.98
C ILE A 9 12.69 -4.84 9.30
N PRO A 10 13.61 -4.71 8.32
CA PRO A 10 15.03 -4.84 8.61
C PRO A 10 15.49 -3.86 9.69
N GLU A 11 16.29 -4.33 10.61
CA GLU A 11 16.75 -3.53 11.76
C GLU A 11 17.44 -2.23 11.31
N ALA A 12 18.21 -2.30 10.23
CA ALA A 12 18.89 -1.13 9.66
C ALA A 12 17.92 -0.04 9.17
N LEU A 13 16.69 -0.39 8.82
CA LEU A 13 15.67 0.55 8.34
C LEU A 13 14.74 1.04 9.45
N THR A 14 14.76 0.41 10.61
CA THR A 14 13.83 0.71 11.71
C THR A 14 13.79 2.21 12.07
N PRO A 15 14.90 2.92 12.25
CA PRO A 15 14.85 4.34 12.60
C PRO A 15 14.15 5.20 11.53
N ARG A 16 14.40 4.90 10.26
CA ARG A 16 13.78 5.60 9.13
C ARG A 16 12.28 5.31 9.05
N VAL A 17 11.92 4.05 9.25
CA VAL A 17 10.51 3.60 9.24
C VAL A 17 9.75 4.24 10.40
N GLU A 18 10.31 4.26 11.59
CA GLU A 18 9.68 4.90 12.76
C GLU A 18 9.46 6.40 12.53
N ALA A 19 10.41 7.08 11.91
CA ALA A 19 10.26 8.49 11.57
C ALA A 19 9.13 8.72 10.57
N ALA A 20 9.01 7.87 9.56
CA ALA A 20 7.93 7.95 8.57
C ALA A 20 6.56 7.69 9.20
N VAL A 21 6.45 6.68 10.05
CA VAL A 21 5.20 6.36 10.77
C VAL A 21 4.79 7.49 11.71
N ALA A 22 5.73 8.05 12.45
CA ALA A 22 5.46 9.18 13.34
C ALA A 22 4.98 10.41 12.57
N TRP A 23 5.58 10.67 11.41
CA TRP A 23 5.18 11.75 10.52
C TRP A 23 3.75 11.52 10.00
N PHE A 24 3.46 10.31 9.53
CA PHE A 24 2.13 9.95 9.02
C PHE A 24 1.04 10.10 10.07
N ASN A 25 1.28 9.64 11.29
CA ASN A 25 0.33 9.72 12.40
C ASN A 25 0.00 11.17 12.81
N LYS A 26 0.86 12.12 12.49
CA LYS A 26 0.62 13.55 12.70
C LYS A 26 -0.06 14.22 11.51
N SER A 27 -0.15 13.53 10.37
CA SER A 27 -0.75 14.08 9.16
C SER A 27 -2.27 14.02 9.21
N ALA A 28 -2.91 14.81 8.35
CA ALA A 28 -4.37 14.79 8.20
C ALA A 28 -4.88 13.43 7.67
N ASP A 29 -4.06 12.71 6.93
CA ASP A 29 -4.44 11.42 6.34
C ASP A 29 -4.65 10.33 7.40
N ALA A 30 -4.02 10.46 8.57
CA ALA A 30 -4.27 9.54 9.68
C ALA A 30 -5.67 9.70 10.28
N ALA A 31 -6.31 10.87 10.08
CA ALA A 31 -7.69 11.17 10.51
C ALA A 31 -7.97 10.87 12.00
N GLY A 32 -6.95 11.01 12.85
CA GLY A 32 -7.06 10.74 14.28
C GLY A 32 -6.79 9.30 14.69
N ASP A 33 -6.62 8.38 13.72
CA ASP A 33 -6.23 7.01 14.00
C ASP A 33 -4.72 6.90 14.24
N THR A 34 -4.32 5.87 14.97
CA THR A 34 -2.91 5.55 15.17
C THR A 34 -2.53 4.39 14.25
N PHE A 35 -1.68 4.66 13.28
CA PHE A 35 -1.18 3.67 12.34
C PHE A 35 0.11 3.04 12.83
N LYS A 36 0.27 1.76 12.53
CA LYS A 36 1.49 1.00 12.74
C LYS A 36 1.95 0.41 11.42
N VAL A 37 3.25 0.30 11.23
CA VAL A 37 3.79 -0.39 10.07
C VAL A 37 3.58 -1.90 10.22
N THR A 38 3.05 -2.51 9.17
CA THR A 38 2.81 -3.97 9.13
C THR A 38 3.61 -4.65 8.03
N GLY A 39 4.24 -3.88 7.15
CA GLY A 39 5.07 -4.42 6.08
C GLY A 39 5.84 -3.34 5.35
N ILE A 40 6.87 -3.77 4.66
CA ILE A 40 7.69 -2.93 3.79
C ILE A 40 7.81 -3.59 2.42
N LEU A 41 7.69 -2.79 1.39
CA LEU A 41 7.86 -3.20 0.00
C LEU A 41 9.27 -2.82 -0.47
N ASP A 42 9.88 -3.70 -1.27
CA ASP A 42 11.20 -3.45 -1.87
C ASP A 42 12.26 -2.99 -0.86
N ALA A 43 12.34 -3.67 0.28
CA ALA A 43 13.27 -3.35 1.36
C ALA A 43 14.74 -3.33 0.91
N ASP A 44 15.08 -4.16 -0.06
CA ASP A 44 16.45 -4.24 -0.59
C ASP A 44 16.89 -2.90 -1.19
N SER A 45 16.03 -2.23 -1.94
CA SER A 45 16.33 -0.91 -2.51
C SER A 45 16.62 0.13 -1.42
N ALA A 46 15.87 0.07 -0.33
CA ALA A 46 16.08 0.98 0.81
C ALA A 46 17.39 0.66 1.54
N LEU A 47 17.76 -0.62 1.63
CA LEU A 47 19.03 -1.06 2.22
C LEU A 47 20.23 -0.65 1.35
N GLU A 48 20.05 -0.60 0.03
CA GLU A 48 21.08 -0.16 -0.93
C GLU A 48 21.27 1.35 -0.98
N GLY A 49 20.49 2.12 -0.21
CA GLY A 49 20.64 3.56 -0.07
C GLY A 49 19.53 4.40 -0.69
N SER A 50 18.47 3.82 -1.17
CA SER A 50 17.29 4.58 -1.61
C SER A 50 16.69 5.35 -0.43
N GLU A 51 16.35 6.60 -0.67
CA GLU A 51 15.62 7.42 0.29
C GLU A 51 14.14 7.06 0.37
N GLU A 52 13.64 6.31 -0.61
CA GLU A 52 12.23 5.91 -0.66
C GLU A 52 11.95 4.70 0.23
N LEU A 53 10.90 4.82 1.01
CA LEU A 53 10.32 3.72 1.79
C LEU A 53 8.88 3.51 1.37
N LYS A 54 8.58 2.32 0.93
CA LYS A 54 7.21 1.91 0.59
C LYS A 54 6.67 1.07 1.74
N LEU A 55 5.78 1.64 2.51
CA LEU A 55 5.28 1.03 3.74
C LEU A 55 3.82 0.65 3.64
N ILE A 56 3.46 -0.42 4.31
CA ILE A 56 2.08 -0.79 4.58
C ILE A 56 1.78 -0.41 6.02
N LEU A 57 0.80 0.47 6.19
CA LEU A 57 0.41 1.02 7.47
C LEU A 57 -1.02 0.61 7.78
N CYS A 58 -1.25 0.06 8.96
CA CYS A 58 -2.57 -0.32 9.41
C CYS A 58 -2.91 0.38 10.72
N GLY A 59 -4.11 0.96 10.77
CA GLY A 59 -4.65 1.63 11.95
C GLY A 59 -6.16 1.74 11.85
N GLY A 60 -6.84 1.62 12.98
CA GLY A 60 -8.29 1.55 12.97
C GLY A 60 -8.77 0.34 12.16
N ASP A 61 -9.72 0.56 11.27
CA ASP A 61 -10.30 -0.47 10.41
C ASP A 61 -9.70 -0.49 9.00
N ARG A 62 -8.61 0.22 8.77
CA ARG A 62 -8.03 0.37 7.43
C ARG A 62 -6.53 0.13 7.40
N CYS A 63 -6.07 -0.36 6.25
CA CYS A 63 -4.66 -0.44 5.92
C CYS A 63 -4.40 0.33 4.64
N GLU A 64 -3.29 1.03 4.60
CA GLU A 64 -2.89 1.85 3.47
C GLU A 64 -1.44 1.57 3.09
N GLN A 65 -1.18 1.59 1.79
CA GLN A 65 0.18 1.58 1.27
C GLN A 65 0.58 3.02 0.97
N ARG A 66 1.68 3.45 1.54
CA ARG A 66 2.22 4.81 1.36
C ARG A 66 3.70 4.77 1.06
N THR A 67 4.11 5.66 0.19
CA THR A 67 5.52 5.85 -0.13
C THR A 67 6.01 7.13 0.53
N PHE A 68 7.11 7.03 1.26
CA PHE A 68 7.75 8.16 1.93
C PHE A 68 9.15 8.34 1.40
N ARG A 69 9.60 9.57 1.37
CA ARG A 69 11.01 9.89 1.18
C ARG A 69 11.58 10.33 2.51
N VAL A 70 12.53 9.57 3.01
CA VAL A 70 13.18 9.83 4.29
C VAL A 70 14.66 10.12 4.03
N SER A 71 15.08 11.34 4.28
CA SER A 71 16.45 11.78 4.08
C SER A 71 17.08 12.27 5.39
N GLY A 72 18.39 12.39 5.41
CA GLY A 72 19.15 12.81 6.57
C GLY A 72 19.62 11.63 7.42
N GLU A 73 20.23 11.96 8.54
CA GLU A 73 20.70 10.98 9.51
C GLU A 73 19.98 11.18 10.85
N GLY A 74 19.72 10.08 11.53
CA GLY A 74 19.04 10.14 12.82
C GLY A 74 19.83 10.91 13.88
N PRO A 75 19.14 11.64 14.79
CA PRO A 75 17.69 11.64 15.00
C PRO A 75 16.89 12.62 14.14
N ASN A 76 17.54 13.33 13.22
CA ASN A 76 16.92 14.42 12.44
C ASN A 76 16.55 13.99 11.02
N PHE A 77 15.69 12.98 10.89
CA PHE A 77 15.18 12.58 9.59
C PHE A 77 14.18 13.61 9.04
N LEU A 78 14.34 13.93 7.76
CA LEU A 78 13.35 14.71 7.00
C LEU A 78 12.45 13.74 6.26
N VAL A 79 11.17 13.75 6.61
CA VAL A 79 10.16 12.87 6.01
C VAL A 79 9.25 13.68 5.10
N LYS A 80 9.05 13.20 3.89
CA LYS A 80 8.07 13.72 2.94
C LYS A 80 7.28 12.56 2.38
N GLN A 81 6.00 12.75 2.17
CA GLN A 81 5.22 11.81 1.39
C GLN A 81 5.59 11.96 -0.08
N ALA A 82 5.98 10.87 -0.72
CA ALA A 82 6.19 10.87 -2.15
C ALA A 82 4.83 10.87 -2.86
N ASP A 83 4.70 11.68 -3.90
CA ASP A 83 3.51 11.65 -4.72
C ASP A 83 3.35 10.25 -5.35
N PRO A 84 2.12 9.73 -5.43
CA PRO A 84 1.91 8.48 -6.13
C PRO A 84 2.42 8.64 -7.56
N MET A 85 3.27 7.71 -7.98
CA MET A 85 3.70 7.68 -9.38
C MET A 85 2.46 7.61 -10.26
N PRO A 86 2.36 8.48 -11.28
CA PRO A 86 1.28 8.34 -12.23
C PRO A 86 1.33 6.93 -12.83
N ALA A 87 0.16 6.32 -12.97
CA ALA A 87 0.06 5.03 -13.61
C ALA A 87 0.82 5.05 -14.94
N ALA A 88 1.65 4.04 -15.17
CA ALA A 88 2.42 3.97 -16.41
C ALA A 88 1.48 4.13 -17.61
N PRO A 89 1.83 5.01 -18.59
CA PRO A 89 1.00 5.17 -19.76
C PRO A 89 0.76 3.82 -20.43
N GLY A 90 -0.49 3.49 -20.72
CA GLY A 90 -0.85 2.27 -21.42
C GLY A 90 -1.24 1.08 -20.54
N LYS A 91 -1.18 1.18 -19.22
CA LYS A 91 -1.83 0.17 -18.37
C LYS A 91 -3.32 0.46 -18.30
N PRO A 92 -4.19 -0.48 -18.72
CA PRO A 92 -5.62 -0.30 -18.56
C PRO A 92 -5.94 -0.15 -17.07
N GLN A 93 -6.79 0.80 -16.77
CA GLN A 93 -7.34 0.93 -15.44
C GLN A 93 -8.13 -0.33 -15.12
N ALA A 94 -7.93 -0.90 -13.94
CA ALA A 94 -8.73 -2.06 -13.53
C ALA A 94 -10.21 -1.68 -13.54
N GLU A 95 -10.99 -2.42 -14.31
CA GLU A 95 -12.43 -2.26 -14.30
C GLU A 95 -13.02 -3.05 -13.14
N LEU A 96 -13.94 -2.41 -12.44
CA LEU A 96 -14.74 -3.14 -11.46
C LEU A 96 -15.80 -3.95 -12.20
N ASP A 97 -15.86 -5.22 -11.93
CA ASP A 97 -16.86 -6.11 -12.45
C ASP A 97 -17.66 -6.73 -11.29
N PRO A 98 -18.92 -6.41 -11.11
CA PRO A 98 -19.75 -5.54 -11.93
C PRO A 98 -19.40 -4.05 -11.77
N PRO A 99 -19.68 -3.23 -12.79
CA PRO A 99 -19.48 -1.79 -12.71
C PRO A 99 -20.31 -1.17 -11.58
N PRO A 100 -19.91 0.03 -11.06
CA PRO A 100 -20.69 0.71 -10.04
C PRO A 100 -22.14 0.90 -10.48
N GLY A 101 -23.08 0.61 -9.59
CA GLY A 101 -24.51 0.72 -9.85
C GLY A 101 -25.29 -0.51 -9.43
N ALA A 102 -26.29 -0.89 -10.22
CA ALA A 102 -27.13 -2.04 -9.94
C ALA A 102 -26.33 -3.35 -10.04
N ARG A 103 -26.10 -3.98 -8.91
CA ARG A 103 -25.32 -5.22 -8.82
C ARG A 103 -26.17 -6.46 -8.60
N LEU A 104 -27.46 -6.27 -8.33
CA LEU A 104 -28.42 -7.35 -8.17
C LEU A 104 -28.59 -8.11 -9.50
N GLY A 105 -28.50 -9.41 -9.44
CA GLY A 105 -28.67 -10.26 -10.61
C GLY A 105 -27.43 -10.43 -11.49
N TRP A 106 -26.35 -9.72 -11.22
CA TRP A 106 -25.12 -9.87 -11.99
C TRP A 106 -24.58 -11.31 -11.94
N LEU A 107 -24.50 -11.88 -10.74
CA LEU A 107 -24.00 -13.25 -10.57
C LEU A 107 -24.90 -14.27 -11.26
N ASP A 108 -26.21 -14.10 -11.16
CA ASP A 108 -27.18 -14.97 -11.83
C ASP A 108 -27.00 -14.93 -13.35
N THR A 109 -26.78 -13.75 -13.92
CA THR A 109 -26.52 -13.58 -15.35
C THR A 109 -25.24 -14.30 -15.77
N VAL A 110 -24.16 -14.14 -15.01
CA VAL A 110 -22.89 -14.79 -15.30
C VAL A 110 -23.01 -16.31 -15.18
N MET A 111 -23.70 -16.80 -14.16
CA MET A 111 -23.92 -18.24 -13.97
C MET A 111 -24.73 -18.85 -15.11
N ALA A 112 -25.68 -18.11 -15.70
CA ALA A 112 -26.45 -18.57 -16.83
C ALA A 112 -25.64 -18.64 -18.14
N GLN A 113 -24.60 -17.85 -18.26
CA GLN A 113 -23.77 -17.76 -19.48
C GLN A 113 -22.58 -18.73 -19.51
N HIS A 114 -22.19 -19.25 -18.36
CA HIS A 114 -20.97 -20.05 -18.21
C HIS A 114 -21.24 -21.37 -17.52
N ALA A 115 -20.42 -22.38 -17.83
CA ALA A 115 -20.56 -23.71 -17.22
C ALA A 115 -20.23 -23.71 -15.72
N PHE A 116 -19.33 -22.83 -15.31
CA PHE A 116 -19.00 -22.60 -13.91
C PHE A 116 -18.42 -21.20 -13.74
N VAL A 117 -18.42 -20.72 -12.51
CA VAL A 117 -17.87 -19.41 -12.13
C VAL A 117 -16.91 -19.60 -10.96
N VAL A 118 -15.76 -18.96 -11.04
CA VAL A 118 -14.78 -18.94 -9.94
C VAL A 118 -14.83 -17.56 -9.30
N LEU A 119 -15.13 -17.52 -8.01
CA LEU A 119 -15.10 -16.30 -7.22
C LEU A 119 -13.78 -16.25 -6.44
N LEU A 120 -12.99 -15.25 -6.71
CA LEU A 120 -11.73 -15.02 -6.00
C LEU A 120 -11.90 -13.87 -5.01
N PHE A 121 -11.71 -14.19 -3.74
CA PHE A 121 -11.68 -13.18 -2.69
C PHE A 121 -10.23 -12.97 -2.28
N TYR A 122 -9.78 -11.74 -2.33
CA TYR A 122 -8.43 -11.41 -1.88
C TYR A 122 -8.47 -10.15 -1.03
N ARG A 123 -7.51 -10.05 -0.15
CA ARG A 123 -7.36 -8.90 0.73
C ARG A 123 -5.94 -8.40 0.64
N GLY A 124 -5.78 -7.12 0.37
CA GLY A 124 -4.50 -6.46 0.42
C GLY A 124 -3.99 -6.03 -0.95
N PHE A 125 -2.83 -5.47 -0.92
CA PHE A 125 -2.16 -4.91 -2.09
C PHE A 125 -0.91 -5.72 -2.48
N TRP A 126 -0.79 -6.92 -1.95
CA TRP A 126 0.33 -7.84 -2.16
C TRP A 126 -0.10 -9.15 -2.78
#